data_241c886c7dfecfa0af69e5d839eba4d0
#
_entry.id   241c886c7dfecfa0af69e5d839eba4d0
#
_cell.length_a   1.000
_cell.length_b   1.000
_cell.length_c   1.000
_cell.angle_alpha   90.00
_cell.angle_beta   90.00
_cell.angle_gamma   90.00
#
_symmetry.space_group_name_H-M   'P 1'
#
loop_
_entity.id
_entity.type
_entity.pdbx_description
1 polymer ?
#
loop_
_entity_poly.entity_id
_entity_poly.type
_entity_poly.pdbx_seq_one_letter_code
_entity_poly.pdbx_strand_id
1 'polypeptide(L)'
;MEKRKEKRKVDMAAGRQVWRPGNMLYPLPAVMVSAADKAGNANILTVAWTGTVCSDPAMLYISVRPERYTYHMIRETGEFVVNLTTERLAYATDWCGVRSGRDVDKWKEMALTKGAADQLVYAPVILESPVNIECRVTEVKELGSHHMFLAEVAAVQVDERYMKKGGKFELNSTGLLAYSHGEYLGLGKELGKFGWSVKKRK
;
A
#
# COMPACT_ATOMS: atom_id res chain seq x y z
N MET A 1 10.79 46.77 -12.50
CA MET A 1 10.38 46.35 -11.13
C MET A 1 10.57 44.86 -11.00
N GLU A 2 11.68 44.45 -10.45
CA GLU A 2 12.09 43.05 -10.28
C GLU A 2 11.47 42.52 -9.00
N LYS A 3 10.38 41.70 -9.10
CA LYS A 3 9.87 40.97 -7.94
C LYS A 3 10.84 39.82 -7.65
N ARG A 4 11.71 40.02 -6.66
CA ARG A 4 12.58 39.01 -6.04
C ARG A 4 11.80 37.72 -5.79
N LYS A 5 12.31 36.60 -6.33
CA LYS A 5 11.95 35.26 -5.92
C LYS A 5 12.35 35.09 -4.46
N GLU A 6 11.45 35.22 -3.54
CA GLU A 6 11.65 34.82 -2.17
C GLU A 6 11.73 33.28 -2.15
N LYS A 7 12.96 32.75 -2.25
CA LYS A 7 13.20 31.37 -1.85
C LYS A 7 12.86 31.30 -0.37
N ARG A 8 11.79 30.56 0.00
CA ARG A 8 11.55 30.22 1.40
C ARG A 8 12.84 29.61 1.94
N LYS A 9 13.61 30.39 2.71
CA LYS A 9 14.70 29.87 3.51
C LYS A 9 14.06 28.94 4.53
N VAL A 10 14.38 27.65 4.46
CA VAL A 10 14.13 26.74 5.58
C VAL A 10 15.00 27.28 6.71
N ASP A 11 14.39 27.58 7.85
CA ASP A 11 15.14 28.02 9.03
C ASP A 11 16.00 26.84 9.50
N MET A 12 17.30 26.92 9.23
CA MET A 12 18.30 25.88 9.57
C MET A 12 18.91 26.11 10.95
N ALA A 13 18.38 27.05 11.74
CA ALA A 13 18.97 27.42 13.04
C ALA A 13 18.59 26.45 14.18
N ALA A 14 17.66 25.50 13.97
CA ALA A 14 17.33 24.48 14.96
C ALA A 14 18.46 23.45 15.09
N GLY A 15 18.94 23.19 16.30
CA GLY A 15 19.92 22.15 16.61
C GLY A 15 19.41 20.77 16.17
N ARG A 16 20.32 19.87 15.81
CA ARG A 16 20.01 18.48 15.45
C ARG A 16 20.50 17.55 16.53
N GLN A 17 19.71 16.54 16.84
CA GLN A 17 20.10 15.46 17.73
C GLN A 17 20.36 14.19 16.92
N VAL A 18 21.39 13.44 17.30
CA VAL A 18 21.67 12.12 16.73
C VAL A 18 20.86 11.08 17.52
N TRP A 19 20.03 10.34 16.82
CA TRP A 19 19.25 9.24 17.39
C TRP A 19 19.89 7.90 17.05
N ARG A 20 19.56 6.88 17.85
CA ARG A 20 19.89 5.49 17.51
C ARG A 20 19.26 5.10 16.18
N PRO A 21 19.86 4.17 15.43
CA PRO A 21 19.26 3.63 14.20
C PRO A 21 17.82 3.11 14.44
N GLY A 22 16.90 3.48 13.58
CA GLY A 22 15.49 3.12 13.69
C GLY A 22 14.72 3.40 12.40
N ASN A 23 13.46 2.96 12.37
CA ASN A 23 12.58 3.12 11.21
C ASN A 23 11.99 4.53 11.19
N MET A 24 12.55 5.41 10.38
CA MET A 24 12.15 6.82 10.29
C MET A 24 11.78 7.24 8.86
N LEU A 25 11.64 6.28 7.95
CA LEU A 25 11.16 6.56 6.59
C LEU A 25 9.63 6.62 6.60
N TYR A 26 9.09 7.83 6.66
CA TYR A 26 7.66 8.11 6.67
C TYR A 26 7.34 9.33 5.77
N PRO A 27 6.09 9.51 5.29
CA PRO A 27 4.96 8.58 5.43
C PRO A 27 5.10 7.35 4.53
N LEU A 28 4.41 6.27 4.89
CA LEU A 28 4.30 5.04 4.13
C LEU A 28 2.85 4.82 3.68
N PRO A 29 2.58 4.08 2.60
CA PRO A 29 1.26 3.56 2.38
C PRO A 29 0.92 2.54 3.48
N ALA A 30 -0.31 2.56 3.98
CA ALA A 30 -0.86 1.44 4.71
C ALA A 30 -1.78 0.68 3.76
N VAL A 31 -1.52 -0.60 3.51
CA VAL A 31 -2.30 -1.40 2.57
C VAL A 31 -2.82 -2.66 3.23
N MET A 32 -3.96 -3.17 2.77
CA MET A 32 -4.42 -4.51 3.14
C MET A 32 -3.93 -5.50 2.09
N VAL A 33 -3.14 -6.48 2.52
CA VAL A 33 -2.67 -7.58 1.67
C VAL A 33 -3.58 -8.77 1.88
N SER A 34 -4.23 -9.23 0.82
CA SER A 34 -5.02 -10.46 0.82
C SER A 34 -4.25 -11.59 0.14
N ALA A 35 -4.33 -12.78 0.71
CA ALA A 35 -3.77 -14.00 0.17
C ALA A 35 -4.64 -15.19 0.58
N ALA A 36 -4.47 -16.33 -0.08
CA ALA A 36 -5.09 -17.58 0.30
C ALA A 36 -4.10 -18.74 0.20
N ASP A 37 -4.39 -19.84 0.90
CA ASP A 37 -3.73 -21.11 0.70
C ASP A 37 -4.34 -21.88 -0.50
N LYS A 38 -3.75 -23.03 -0.86
CA LYS A 38 -4.26 -23.88 -1.93
C LYS A 38 -5.60 -24.55 -1.63
N ALA A 39 -6.03 -24.57 -0.37
CA ALA A 39 -7.33 -25.07 0.05
C ALA A 39 -8.43 -24.00 -0.05
N GLY A 40 -8.08 -22.76 -0.39
CA GLY A 40 -9.02 -21.63 -0.53
C GLY A 40 -9.29 -20.85 0.76
N ASN A 41 -8.56 -21.13 1.85
CA ASN A 41 -8.64 -20.32 3.06
C ASN A 41 -7.97 -18.98 2.84
N ALA A 42 -8.73 -17.90 2.79
CA ALA A 42 -8.22 -16.57 2.52
C ALA A 42 -8.10 -15.73 3.80
N ASN A 43 -7.05 -14.91 3.88
CA ASN A 43 -6.82 -13.99 4.99
C ASN A 43 -6.37 -12.60 4.51
N ILE A 44 -6.45 -11.62 5.41
CA ILE A 44 -6.04 -10.24 5.20
C ILE A 44 -4.96 -9.88 6.22
N LEU A 45 -3.92 -9.17 5.78
CA LEU A 45 -2.87 -8.63 6.62
C LEU A 45 -2.62 -7.16 6.26
N THR A 46 -2.57 -6.28 7.24
CA THR A 46 -2.15 -4.90 7.01
C THR A 46 -0.63 -4.80 6.97
N VAL A 47 -0.13 -4.15 5.92
CA VAL A 47 1.29 -3.96 5.66
C VAL A 47 1.57 -2.49 5.39
N ALA A 48 2.56 -1.93 6.08
CA ALA A 48 3.12 -0.61 5.80
C ALA A 48 4.54 -0.69 5.21
N TRP A 49 5.23 -1.83 5.39
CA TRP A 49 6.56 -2.07 4.79
C TRP A 49 6.40 -2.58 3.36
N THR A 50 6.03 -1.67 2.44
CA THR A 50 5.76 -1.95 1.01
C THR A 50 6.11 -0.75 0.15
N GLY A 51 6.41 -1.00 -1.12
CA GLY A 51 6.70 0.05 -2.09
C GLY A 51 6.98 -0.49 -3.49
N THR A 52 6.89 0.39 -4.48
CA THR A 52 7.27 0.12 -5.86
C THR A 52 8.79 0.06 -5.98
N VAL A 53 9.32 -0.91 -6.72
CA VAL A 53 10.76 -1.09 -6.93
C VAL A 53 11.18 -0.98 -8.41
N CYS A 54 10.29 -1.28 -9.35
CA CYS A 54 10.56 -1.19 -10.79
C CYS A 54 9.31 -0.77 -11.54
N SER A 55 9.49 -0.05 -12.66
CA SER A 55 8.39 0.40 -13.51
C SER A 55 8.21 -0.46 -14.75
N ASP A 56 9.28 -1.10 -15.23
CA ASP A 56 9.28 -1.96 -16.41
C ASP A 56 10.34 -3.07 -16.23
N PRO A 57 9.92 -4.31 -15.91
CA PRO A 57 8.54 -4.70 -15.58
C PRO A 57 8.03 -4.02 -14.31
N ALA A 58 6.70 -3.87 -14.19
CA ALA A 58 6.10 -3.29 -12.99
C ALA A 58 6.28 -4.24 -11.80
N MET A 59 6.96 -3.78 -10.75
CA MET A 59 7.28 -4.58 -9.58
C MET A 59 7.12 -3.79 -8.29
N LEU A 60 6.71 -4.50 -7.25
CA LEU A 60 6.64 -3.98 -5.89
C LEU A 60 7.14 -5.02 -4.88
N TYR A 61 7.29 -4.62 -3.63
CA TYR A 61 7.59 -5.52 -2.53
C TYR A 61 6.60 -5.34 -1.39
N ILE A 62 6.46 -6.39 -0.59
CA ILE A 62 5.93 -6.37 0.77
C ILE A 62 6.93 -7.04 1.71
N SER A 63 7.11 -6.50 2.92
CA SER A 63 7.90 -7.17 3.96
C SER A 63 6.99 -7.66 5.07
N VAL A 64 7.01 -8.97 5.30
CA VAL A 64 6.10 -9.66 6.22
C VAL A 64 6.92 -10.45 7.24
N ARG A 65 6.50 -10.41 8.51
CA ARG A 65 7.12 -11.25 9.54
C ARG A 65 6.71 -12.71 9.37
N PRO A 66 7.62 -13.70 9.48
CA PRO A 66 7.33 -15.12 9.31
C PRO A 66 6.23 -15.66 10.23
N GLU A 67 6.08 -15.11 11.42
CA GLU A 67 5.05 -15.52 12.38
C GLU A 67 3.61 -15.08 12.00
N ARG A 68 3.46 -14.18 11.03
CA ARG A 68 2.12 -13.74 10.55
C ARG A 68 1.41 -14.88 9.82
N TYR A 69 0.13 -15.07 10.10
CA TYR A 69 -0.67 -16.15 9.52
C TYR A 69 -0.67 -16.15 7.98
N THR A 70 -0.76 -14.98 7.36
CA THR A 70 -0.76 -14.81 5.90
C THR A 70 0.59 -15.15 5.25
N TYR A 71 1.69 -15.11 6.01
CA TYR A 71 3.03 -15.39 5.49
C TYR A 71 3.11 -16.76 4.79
N HIS A 72 2.59 -17.80 5.43
CA HIS A 72 2.64 -19.16 4.88
C HIS A 72 1.78 -19.31 3.62
N MET A 73 0.63 -18.63 3.56
CA MET A 73 -0.24 -18.61 2.38
C MET A 73 0.50 -18.04 1.17
N ILE A 74 1.19 -16.88 1.34
CA ILE A 74 1.98 -16.26 0.27
C ILE A 74 3.16 -17.15 -0.12
N ARG A 75 3.83 -17.78 0.84
CA ARG A 75 4.95 -18.72 0.55
C ARG A 75 4.49 -19.94 -0.21
N GLU A 76 3.30 -20.45 0.06
CA GLU A 76 2.74 -21.66 -0.55
C GLU A 76 2.27 -21.41 -1.99
N THR A 77 1.56 -20.32 -2.23
CA THR A 77 0.93 -20.04 -3.52
C THR A 77 1.76 -19.14 -4.44
N GLY A 78 2.68 -18.37 -3.86
CA GLY A 78 3.42 -17.34 -4.60
C GLY A 78 2.54 -16.15 -5.02
N GLU A 79 1.35 -16.00 -4.44
CA GLU A 79 0.39 -14.98 -4.84
C GLU A 79 -0.08 -14.12 -3.66
N PHE A 80 -0.29 -12.84 -3.94
CA PHE A 80 -0.98 -11.92 -3.03
C PHE A 80 -1.57 -10.74 -3.81
N VAL A 81 -2.53 -10.06 -3.19
CA VAL A 81 -3.07 -8.81 -3.72
C VAL A 81 -2.78 -7.67 -2.75
N VAL A 82 -2.25 -6.57 -3.25
CA VAL A 82 -2.15 -5.31 -2.51
C VAL A 82 -3.42 -4.51 -2.77
N ASN A 83 -4.25 -4.34 -1.75
CA ASN A 83 -5.49 -3.57 -1.80
C ASN A 83 -5.22 -2.20 -1.17
N LEU A 84 -5.30 -1.12 -1.95
CA LEU A 84 -5.12 0.23 -1.45
C LEU A 84 -6.23 0.60 -0.47
N THR A 85 -5.87 1.27 0.60
CA THR A 85 -6.78 1.62 1.68
C THR A 85 -7.17 3.09 1.64
N THR A 86 -8.35 3.38 2.12
CA THR A 86 -8.93 4.72 2.14
C THR A 86 -9.33 5.12 3.55
N GLU A 87 -9.66 6.40 3.77
CA GLU A 87 -10.18 6.90 5.04
C GLU A 87 -11.39 6.07 5.54
N ARG A 88 -12.24 5.60 4.61
CA ARG A 88 -13.38 4.73 4.94
C ARG A 88 -12.95 3.34 5.44
N LEU A 89 -11.80 2.85 4.98
CA LEU A 89 -11.24 1.56 5.37
C LEU A 89 -10.26 1.66 6.54
N ALA A 90 -10.05 2.85 7.13
CA ALA A 90 -9.04 3.06 8.18
C ALA A 90 -9.21 2.10 9.36
N TYR A 91 -10.43 1.93 9.86
CA TYR A 91 -10.73 1.00 10.96
C TYR A 91 -10.40 -0.45 10.58
N ALA A 92 -10.85 -0.91 9.42
CA ALA A 92 -10.57 -2.27 8.93
C ALA A 92 -9.07 -2.47 8.70
N THR A 93 -8.38 -1.44 8.21
CA THR A 93 -6.92 -1.45 8.00
C THR A 93 -6.18 -1.68 9.31
N ASP A 94 -6.49 -0.93 10.35
CA ASP A 94 -5.88 -1.12 11.66
C ASP A 94 -6.21 -2.49 12.24
N TRP A 95 -7.49 -2.83 12.29
CA TRP A 95 -7.98 -4.08 12.89
C TRP A 95 -7.36 -5.33 12.22
N CYS A 96 -7.27 -5.36 10.89
CA CYS A 96 -6.63 -6.46 10.16
C CYS A 96 -5.12 -6.57 10.42
N GLY A 97 -4.47 -5.48 10.83
CA GLY A 97 -3.06 -5.47 11.23
C GLY A 97 -2.81 -6.03 12.63
N VAL A 98 -3.78 -5.84 13.54
CA VAL A 98 -3.66 -6.20 14.97
C VAL A 98 -4.14 -7.63 15.25
N ARG A 99 -5.28 -8.04 14.67
CA ARG A 99 -5.87 -9.37 14.90
C ARG A 99 -5.21 -10.45 14.04
N SER A 100 -5.15 -11.68 14.56
CA SER A 100 -4.64 -12.83 13.82
C SER A 100 -5.77 -13.55 13.08
N GLY A 101 -5.53 -13.94 11.82
CA GLY A 101 -6.46 -14.80 11.06
C GLY A 101 -6.50 -16.24 11.57
N ARG A 102 -5.66 -16.63 12.55
CA ARG A 102 -5.80 -17.91 13.27
C ARG A 102 -7.00 -17.92 14.21
N ASP A 103 -7.36 -16.74 14.73
CA ASP A 103 -8.34 -16.59 15.80
C ASP A 103 -9.68 -16.08 15.30
N VAL A 104 -9.70 -15.37 14.17
CA VAL A 104 -10.89 -14.69 13.65
C VAL A 104 -10.95 -14.68 12.13
N ASP A 105 -12.15 -14.71 11.58
CA ASP A 105 -12.40 -14.46 10.16
C ASP A 105 -12.48 -12.95 9.90
N LYS A 106 -11.39 -12.38 9.38
CA LYS A 106 -11.27 -10.94 9.14
C LYS A 106 -12.22 -10.42 8.07
N TRP A 107 -12.58 -11.25 7.10
CA TRP A 107 -13.55 -10.89 6.06
C TRP A 107 -14.92 -10.63 6.66
N LYS A 108 -15.36 -11.56 7.53
CA LYS A 108 -16.65 -11.47 8.22
C LYS A 108 -16.66 -10.32 9.23
N GLU A 109 -15.64 -10.25 10.11
CA GLU A 109 -15.61 -9.26 11.18
C GLU A 109 -15.56 -7.82 10.67
N MET A 110 -14.87 -7.57 9.55
CA MET A 110 -14.76 -6.24 8.95
C MET A 110 -15.77 -6.00 7.84
N ALA A 111 -16.70 -6.93 7.61
CA ALA A 111 -17.70 -6.87 6.53
C ALA A 111 -17.08 -6.58 5.16
N LEU A 112 -15.91 -7.19 4.88
CA LEU A 112 -15.20 -7.05 3.62
C LEU A 112 -15.61 -8.15 2.65
N THR A 113 -15.77 -7.80 1.38
CA THR A 113 -16.24 -8.69 0.33
C THR A 113 -15.07 -9.23 -0.50
N LYS A 114 -14.97 -10.54 -0.62
CA LYS A 114 -14.01 -11.20 -1.51
C LYS A 114 -14.47 -11.05 -2.95
N GLY A 115 -13.59 -10.54 -3.81
CA GLY A 115 -13.74 -10.56 -5.25
C GLY A 115 -12.73 -11.51 -5.91
N ALA A 116 -13.02 -11.94 -7.14
CA ALA A 116 -12.07 -12.71 -7.93
C ALA A 116 -10.93 -11.81 -8.43
N ALA A 117 -9.72 -12.31 -8.37
CA ALA A 117 -8.60 -11.74 -9.11
C ALA A 117 -8.75 -12.06 -10.62
N ASP A 118 -8.14 -11.23 -11.47
CA ASP A 118 -8.15 -11.44 -12.93
C ASP A 118 -7.03 -12.40 -13.36
N GLN A 119 -5.86 -12.28 -12.80
CA GLN A 119 -4.67 -13.02 -13.20
C GLN A 119 -4.16 -14.01 -12.15
N LEU A 120 -4.69 -13.99 -10.92
CA LEU A 120 -4.27 -14.90 -9.85
C LEU A 120 -5.29 -16.03 -9.67
N VAL A 121 -4.81 -17.17 -9.16
CA VAL A 121 -5.65 -18.36 -8.94
C VAL A 121 -6.21 -18.42 -7.52
N TYR A 122 -5.40 -18.01 -6.52
CA TYR A 122 -5.71 -18.20 -5.11
C TYR A 122 -6.07 -16.91 -4.38
N ALA A 123 -5.29 -15.85 -4.56
CA ALA A 123 -5.41 -14.64 -3.78
C ALA A 123 -6.62 -13.78 -4.21
N PRO A 124 -7.63 -13.55 -3.34
CA PRO A 124 -8.80 -12.74 -3.68
C PRO A 124 -8.49 -11.24 -3.56
N VAL A 125 -9.25 -10.41 -4.29
CA VAL A 125 -9.27 -8.95 -4.09
C VAL A 125 -10.26 -8.57 -2.99
N ILE A 126 -10.10 -7.36 -2.41
CA ILE A 126 -11.07 -6.72 -1.51
C ILE A 126 -11.90 -5.74 -2.34
N LEU A 127 -13.21 -6.00 -2.51
CA LEU A 127 -14.07 -5.18 -3.39
C LEU A 127 -14.29 -3.75 -2.88
N GLU A 128 -14.14 -3.50 -1.58
CA GLU A 128 -14.25 -2.17 -0.98
C GLU A 128 -13.01 -1.29 -1.25
N SER A 129 -11.90 -1.89 -1.69
CA SER A 129 -10.68 -1.18 -2.07
C SER A 129 -10.83 -0.54 -3.46
N PRO A 130 -10.43 0.73 -3.64
CA PRO A 130 -10.54 1.38 -4.95
C PRO A 130 -9.51 0.90 -5.98
N VAL A 131 -8.46 0.21 -5.53
CA VAL A 131 -7.39 -0.35 -6.37
C VAL A 131 -6.89 -1.65 -5.76
N ASN A 132 -6.88 -2.70 -6.57
CA ASN A 132 -6.35 -4.00 -6.22
C ASN A 132 -5.20 -4.33 -7.16
N ILE A 133 -4.00 -4.51 -6.63
CA ILE A 133 -2.78 -4.80 -7.38
C ILE A 133 -2.44 -6.27 -7.20
N GLU A 134 -2.63 -7.05 -8.22
CA GLU A 134 -2.40 -8.49 -8.24
C GLU A 134 -0.92 -8.80 -8.45
N CYS A 135 -0.35 -9.61 -7.59
CA CYS A 135 1.09 -9.81 -7.52
C CYS A 135 1.49 -11.29 -7.53
N ARG A 136 2.48 -11.63 -8.37
CA ARG A 136 3.19 -12.92 -8.33
C ARG A 136 4.57 -12.74 -7.75
N VAL A 137 4.89 -13.51 -6.72
CA VAL A 137 6.19 -13.48 -6.06
C VAL A 137 7.27 -14.00 -7.00
N THR A 138 8.31 -13.22 -7.20
CA THR A 138 9.50 -13.58 -7.99
C THR A 138 10.67 -13.96 -7.13
N GLU A 139 10.82 -13.35 -5.94
CA GLU A 139 11.91 -13.61 -5.01
C GLU A 139 11.43 -13.40 -3.57
N VAL A 140 11.98 -14.18 -2.65
CA VAL A 140 11.81 -13.96 -1.20
C VAL A 140 13.16 -13.77 -0.57
N LYS A 141 13.39 -12.61 0.03
CA LYS A 141 14.63 -12.25 0.70
C LYS A 141 14.44 -12.20 2.20
N GLU A 142 15.17 -13.03 2.92
CA GLU A 142 15.13 -13.08 4.37
C GLU A 142 15.99 -11.97 4.98
N LEU A 143 15.37 -11.07 5.74
CA LEU A 143 15.98 -9.85 6.28
C LEU A 143 15.79 -9.78 7.82
N GLY A 144 16.28 -10.73 8.56
CA GLY A 144 16.12 -10.73 10.01
C GLY A 144 14.65 -10.86 10.44
N SER A 145 14.06 -9.81 11.05
CA SER A 145 12.68 -9.87 11.57
C SER A 145 11.58 -9.93 10.50
N HIS A 146 11.89 -9.58 9.27
CA HIS A 146 10.96 -9.59 8.13
C HIS A 146 11.57 -10.30 6.95
N HIS A 147 10.74 -10.99 6.19
CA HIS A 147 11.08 -11.49 4.87
C HIS A 147 10.41 -10.61 3.82
N MET A 148 11.19 -10.13 2.87
CA MET A 148 10.72 -9.30 1.77
C MET A 148 10.31 -10.21 0.60
N PHE A 149 9.05 -10.11 0.20
CA PHE A 149 8.52 -10.71 -1.01
C PHE A 149 8.60 -9.69 -2.13
N LEU A 150 9.49 -9.90 -3.06
CA LEU A 150 9.57 -9.15 -4.31
C LEU A 150 8.58 -9.78 -5.29
N ALA A 151 7.77 -8.98 -5.94
CA ALA A 151 6.71 -9.48 -6.81
C ALA A 151 6.55 -8.63 -8.07
N GLU A 152 6.24 -9.30 -9.17
CA GLU A 152 5.77 -8.69 -10.40
C GLU A 152 4.27 -8.40 -10.29
N VAL A 153 3.83 -7.25 -10.81
CA VAL A 153 2.43 -6.88 -10.90
C VAL A 153 1.82 -7.58 -12.12
N ALA A 154 0.93 -8.54 -11.86
CA ALA A 154 0.25 -9.33 -12.89
C ALA A 154 -0.96 -8.61 -13.49
N ALA A 155 -1.72 -7.87 -12.67
CA ALA A 155 -2.84 -7.05 -13.08
C ALA A 155 -3.14 -5.95 -12.05
N VAL A 156 -3.90 -4.95 -12.48
CA VAL A 156 -4.44 -3.91 -11.58
C VAL A 156 -5.93 -3.74 -11.88
N GLN A 157 -6.77 -4.03 -10.89
CA GLN A 157 -8.19 -3.72 -10.94
C GLN A 157 -8.44 -2.36 -10.31
N VAL A 158 -9.33 -1.56 -10.88
CA VAL A 158 -9.70 -0.25 -10.35
C VAL A 158 -11.23 -0.11 -10.29
N ASP A 159 -11.70 0.59 -9.27
CA ASP A 159 -13.11 0.86 -9.07
C ASP A 159 -13.62 1.87 -10.12
N GLU A 160 -14.57 1.46 -10.94
CA GLU A 160 -15.15 2.27 -12.02
C GLU A 160 -15.80 3.56 -11.52
N ARG A 161 -16.22 3.63 -10.27
CA ARG A 161 -16.79 4.86 -9.65
C ARG A 161 -15.83 6.04 -9.69
N TYR A 162 -14.53 5.78 -9.76
CA TYR A 162 -13.48 6.80 -9.85
C TYR A 162 -12.95 7.01 -11.27
N MET A 163 -13.60 6.40 -12.28
CA MET A 163 -13.29 6.64 -13.68
C MET A 163 -13.99 7.90 -14.19
N LYS A 164 -13.25 8.82 -14.78
CA LYS A 164 -13.83 9.98 -15.49
C LYS A 164 -14.31 9.62 -16.90
N LYS A 165 -15.19 10.45 -17.42
CA LYS A 165 -15.53 10.43 -18.85
C LYS A 165 -14.24 10.59 -19.66
N GLY A 166 -13.94 9.64 -20.53
CA GLY A 166 -12.68 9.58 -21.28
C GLY A 166 -11.64 8.60 -20.75
N GLY A 167 -12.00 7.75 -19.76
CA GLY A 167 -11.19 6.61 -19.32
C GLY A 167 -10.05 6.95 -18.35
N LYS A 168 -10.00 8.16 -17.80
CA LYS A 168 -8.98 8.54 -16.81
C LYS A 168 -9.40 8.12 -15.40
N PHE A 169 -8.56 7.35 -14.72
CA PHE A 169 -8.72 7.01 -13.31
C PHE A 169 -8.24 8.14 -12.39
N GLU A 170 -9.09 8.54 -11.43
CA GLU A 170 -8.81 9.65 -10.50
C GLU A 170 -8.42 9.11 -9.12
N LEU A 171 -7.23 8.52 -9.03
CA LEU A 171 -6.71 7.90 -7.80
C LEU A 171 -6.78 8.83 -6.58
N ASN A 172 -6.42 10.11 -6.74
CA ASN A 172 -6.39 11.06 -5.62
C ASN A 172 -7.79 11.41 -5.06
N SER A 173 -8.87 11.08 -5.76
CA SER A 173 -10.23 11.28 -5.27
C SER A 173 -10.76 10.12 -4.43
N THR A 174 -10.01 9.04 -4.29
CA THR A 174 -10.42 7.84 -3.54
C THR A 174 -10.29 8.00 -2.02
N GLY A 175 -9.56 9.03 -1.53
CA GLY A 175 -9.31 9.26 -0.11
C GLY A 175 -8.29 8.29 0.48
N LEU A 176 -7.15 8.09 -0.19
CA LEU A 176 -6.09 7.19 0.26
C LEU A 176 -5.56 7.53 1.64
N LEU A 177 -5.10 6.49 2.36
CA LEU A 177 -4.42 6.61 3.65
C LEU A 177 -2.90 6.65 3.51
N ALA A 178 -2.27 7.37 4.42
CA ALA A 178 -0.85 7.26 4.73
C ALA A 178 -0.66 6.81 6.18
N TYR A 179 0.40 6.06 6.45
CA TYR A 179 0.83 5.68 7.80
C TYR A 179 2.09 6.44 8.17
N SER A 180 2.07 7.12 9.30
CA SER A 180 3.22 7.88 9.79
C SER A 180 3.34 7.75 11.29
N HIS A 181 4.44 7.14 11.75
CA HIS A 181 4.85 7.08 13.15
C HIS A 181 3.77 6.60 14.14
N GLY A 182 3.01 5.58 13.76
CA GLY A 182 1.94 5.01 14.59
C GLY A 182 0.54 5.55 14.32
N GLU A 183 0.39 6.49 13.38
CA GLU A 183 -0.88 7.14 13.08
C GLU A 183 -1.30 6.90 11.61
N TYR A 184 -2.60 6.81 11.37
CA TYR A 184 -3.19 6.80 10.04
C TYR A 184 -3.66 8.22 9.69
N LEU A 185 -3.28 8.70 8.52
CA LEU A 185 -3.54 10.06 8.06
C LEU A 185 -4.17 10.02 6.68
N GLY A 186 -5.16 10.87 6.43
CA GLY A 186 -5.64 11.16 5.09
C GLY A 186 -4.63 12.01 4.33
N LEU A 187 -4.65 11.94 2.99
CA LEU A 187 -3.82 12.81 2.15
C LEU A 187 -4.39 14.23 2.16
N GLY A 188 -3.51 15.22 2.34
CA GLY A 188 -3.88 16.63 2.33
C GLY A 188 -4.14 17.19 0.92
N LYS A 189 -4.19 18.53 0.81
CA LYS A 189 -4.41 19.23 -0.46
C LYS A 189 -3.26 19.02 -1.44
N GLU A 190 -3.59 19.03 -2.74
CA GLU A 190 -2.59 19.04 -3.81
C GLU A 190 -1.65 20.26 -3.68
N LEU A 191 -0.35 20.04 -3.69
CA LEU A 191 0.68 21.08 -3.63
C LEU A 191 1.19 21.46 -5.03
N GLY A 192 1.06 20.58 -6.00
CA GLY A 192 1.49 20.76 -7.37
C GLY A 192 1.59 19.43 -8.12
N LYS A 193 1.73 19.49 -9.43
CA LYS A 193 1.87 18.32 -10.31
C LYS A 193 3.33 18.02 -10.60
N PHE A 194 3.67 16.78 -10.89
CA PHE A 194 5.02 16.40 -11.29
C PHE A 194 5.55 17.34 -12.39
N GLY A 195 6.76 17.85 -12.22
CA GLY A 195 7.39 18.80 -13.14
C GLY A 195 6.92 20.26 -13.03
N TRP A 196 5.96 20.59 -12.12
CA TRP A 196 5.46 21.97 -11.98
C TRP A 196 6.54 23.00 -11.62
N SER A 197 7.60 22.58 -10.92
CA SER A 197 8.70 23.45 -10.48
C SER A 197 9.60 23.97 -11.62
N VAL A 198 9.62 23.24 -12.75
CA VAL A 198 10.47 23.56 -13.93
C VAL A 198 9.66 24.05 -15.13
N LYS A 199 8.32 24.16 -15.01
CA LYS A 199 7.50 24.73 -16.08
C LYS A 199 7.89 26.18 -16.34
N LYS A 200 8.24 26.49 -17.59
CA LYS A 200 8.39 27.88 -18.03
C LYS A 200 7.05 28.61 -17.81
N ARG A 201 7.07 29.73 -17.13
CA ARG A 201 5.91 30.63 -17.08
C ARG A 201 5.72 31.18 -18.50
N LYS A 202 4.54 30.96 -19.08
CA LYS A 202 4.10 31.68 -20.28
C LYS A 202 3.81 33.12 -19.93
#